data_b69f7a5f6683bd25935eb1c9e617354b
#
_entry.id   b69f7a5f6683bd25935eb1c9e617354b
#
_cell.length_a   1.000
_cell.length_b   1.000
_cell.length_c   1.000
_cell.angle_alpha   90.00
_cell.angle_beta   90.00
_cell.angle_gamma   90.00
#
_symmetry.space_group_name_H-M   'P 1'
#
loop_
_entity.id
_entity.type
_entity.pdbx_description
1 polymer ?
#
loop_
_entity_poly.entity_id
_entity_poly.type
_entity_poly.pdbx_seq_one_letter_code
_entity_poly.pdbx_strand_id
1 'polypeptide(L)'
;MDAEEIKQSFEASGLRCTPQRYAVMAFLMEHTGHPTAAEIFKAVNRMDPRSSRATTYNNLRDMVRAGLVREVAVEGRAARFDAKDMRHHHFICDRCGNVEDMEWYDVPRPALGSLGKRILRECELIFRGLCTKCARRRASR
;
A
#
# COMPACT_ATOMS: atom_id res chain seq x y z
N MET A 1 -13.26 -2.33 -8.60
CA MET A 1 -12.59 -3.21 -9.60
C MET A 1 -13.27 -4.58 -9.57
N ASP A 2 -13.74 -5.03 -10.68
CA ASP A 2 -14.37 -6.34 -10.77
C ASP A 2 -13.34 -7.48 -10.97
N ALA A 3 -13.82 -8.74 -11.00
CA ALA A 3 -12.93 -9.90 -11.12
C ALA A 3 -12.13 -9.91 -12.44
N GLU A 4 -12.69 -9.37 -13.50
CA GLU A 4 -12.04 -9.31 -14.81
C GLU A 4 -10.92 -8.26 -14.81
N GLU A 5 -11.17 -7.10 -14.24
CA GLU A 5 -10.18 -6.03 -14.10
C GLU A 5 -8.97 -6.48 -13.27
N ILE A 6 -9.20 -7.25 -12.19
CA ILE A 6 -8.12 -7.83 -11.39
C ILE A 6 -7.26 -8.76 -12.25
N LYS A 7 -7.88 -9.67 -13.02
CA LYS A 7 -7.15 -10.58 -13.90
C LYS A 7 -6.34 -9.84 -14.96
N GLN A 8 -6.94 -8.82 -15.59
CA GLN A 8 -6.26 -8.00 -16.60
C GLN A 8 -5.05 -7.26 -16.03
N SER A 9 -5.13 -6.77 -14.78
CA SER A 9 -3.99 -6.12 -14.14
C SER A 9 -2.82 -7.09 -13.91
N PHE A 10 -3.10 -8.35 -13.54
CA PHE A 10 -2.06 -9.38 -13.47
C PHE A 10 -1.45 -9.69 -14.85
N GLU A 11 -2.26 -9.84 -15.87
CA GLU A 11 -1.78 -10.05 -17.24
C GLU A 11 -0.87 -8.93 -17.71
N ALA A 12 -1.27 -7.68 -17.50
CA ALA A 12 -0.49 -6.50 -17.86
C ALA A 12 0.85 -6.43 -17.10
N SER A 13 0.91 -6.93 -15.87
CA SER A 13 2.12 -6.96 -15.04
C SER A 13 3.08 -8.11 -15.37
N GLY A 14 2.62 -9.11 -16.13
CA GLY A 14 3.35 -10.34 -16.40
C GLY A 14 3.42 -11.32 -15.21
N LEU A 15 2.73 -11.05 -14.12
CA LEU A 15 2.67 -11.92 -12.96
C LEU A 15 1.45 -12.84 -13.04
N ARG A 16 1.66 -14.13 -12.87
CA ARG A 16 0.56 -15.11 -12.89
C ARG A 16 -0.46 -14.85 -11.79
N CYS A 17 -1.73 -14.75 -12.15
CA CYS A 17 -2.84 -14.65 -11.21
C CYS A 17 -3.18 -16.04 -10.65
N THR A 18 -2.66 -16.34 -9.47
CA THR A 18 -3.04 -17.55 -8.71
C THR A 18 -4.24 -17.25 -7.83
N PRO A 19 -5.00 -18.27 -7.36
CA PRO A 19 -6.11 -18.05 -6.44
C PRO A 19 -5.73 -17.25 -5.19
N GLN A 20 -4.55 -17.51 -4.61
CA GLN A 20 -4.06 -16.79 -3.44
C GLN A 20 -3.72 -15.33 -3.76
N ARG A 21 -3.06 -15.06 -4.88
CA ARG A 21 -2.75 -13.70 -5.33
C ARG A 21 -4.02 -12.91 -5.65
N TYR A 22 -4.99 -13.57 -6.29
CA TYR A 22 -6.31 -12.98 -6.54
C TYR A 22 -6.98 -12.58 -5.22
N ALA A 23 -7.00 -13.46 -4.23
CA ALA A 23 -7.61 -13.20 -2.93
C ALA A 23 -6.95 -12.00 -2.22
N VAL A 24 -5.62 -11.90 -2.27
CA VAL A 24 -4.87 -10.74 -1.74
C VAL A 24 -5.28 -9.46 -2.44
N MET A 25 -5.32 -9.46 -3.77
CA MET A 25 -5.71 -8.28 -4.55
C MET A 25 -7.15 -7.85 -4.26
N ALA A 26 -8.10 -8.79 -4.28
CA ALA A 26 -9.49 -8.52 -3.98
C ALA A 26 -9.67 -7.91 -2.57
N PHE A 27 -8.97 -8.46 -1.58
CA PHE A 27 -8.98 -7.91 -0.23
C PHE A 27 -8.45 -6.47 -0.20
N LEU A 28 -7.32 -6.20 -0.84
CA LEU A 28 -6.72 -4.85 -0.86
C LEU A 28 -7.59 -3.83 -1.59
N MET A 29 -8.31 -4.26 -2.62
CA MET A 29 -9.22 -3.38 -3.36
C MET A 29 -10.44 -2.97 -2.55
N GLU A 30 -10.92 -3.84 -1.68
CA GLU A 30 -12.07 -3.56 -0.80
C GLU A 30 -11.68 -2.77 0.45
N HIS A 31 -10.42 -2.85 0.89
CA HIS A 31 -9.94 -2.27 2.13
C HIS A 31 -9.06 -1.05 1.88
N THR A 32 -9.55 0.12 2.27
CA THR A 32 -8.86 1.40 2.10
C THR A 32 -7.92 1.74 3.26
N GLY A 33 -7.82 0.88 4.27
CA GLY A 33 -7.13 1.13 5.53
C GLY A 33 -5.63 0.81 5.55
N HIS A 34 -5.00 0.53 4.43
CA HIS A 34 -3.57 0.16 4.32
C HIS A 34 -3.19 -0.97 5.30
N PRO A 35 -3.66 -2.20 5.07
CA PRO A 35 -3.41 -3.30 5.99
C PRO A 35 -1.94 -3.73 6.02
N THR A 36 -1.51 -4.28 7.14
CA THR A 36 -0.23 -4.97 7.28
C THR A 36 -0.29 -6.36 6.63
N ALA A 37 0.86 -6.97 6.38
CA ALA A 37 0.91 -8.36 5.86
C ALA A 37 0.22 -9.35 6.79
N ALA A 38 0.30 -9.15 8.11
CA ALA A 38 -0.38 -10.00 9.09
C ALA A 38 -1.91 -9.88 9.01
N GLU A 39 -2.43 -8.66 8.81
CA GLU A 39 -3.86 -8.40 8.62
C GLU A 39 -4.37 -9.02 7.31
N ILE A 40 -3.59 -8.89 6.24
CA ILE A 40 -3.89 -9.50 4.94
C ILE A 40 -3.93 -11.02 5.07
N PHE A 41 -2.93 -11.62 5.73
CA PHE A 41 -2.88 -13.06 5.97
C PHE A 41 -4.14 -13.54 6.71
N LYS A 42 -4.53 -12.87 7.79
CA LYS A 42 -5.74 -13.23 8.53
C LYS A 42 -6.99 -13.22 7.65
N ALA A 43 -7.15 -12.19 6.84
CA ALA A 43 -8.31 -12.05 5.96
C ALA A 43 -8.34 -13.14 4.88
N VAL A 44 -7.23 -13.38 4.20
CA VAL A 44 -7.12 -14.41 3.16
C VAL A 44 -7.26 -15.82 3.75
N ASN A 45 -6.70 -16.07 4.92
CA ASN A 45 -6.78 -17.36 5.59
C ASN A 45 -8.20 -17.72 6.05
N ARG A 46 -9.05 -16.75 6.36
CA ARG A 46 -10.48 -16.99 6.63
C ARG A 46 -11.22 -17.54 5.42
N MET A 47 -10.84 -17.08 4.22
CA MET A 47 -11.44 -17.50 2.96
C MET A 47 -10.88 -18.84 2.48
N ASP A 48 -9.58 -19.05 2.64
CA ASP A 48 -8.87 -20.28 2.27
C ASP A 48 -7.86 -20.65 3.37
N PRO A 49 -8.22 -21.53 4.32
CA PRO A 49 -7.34 -21.94 5.41
C PRO A 49 -6.05 -22.66 4.98
N ARG A 50 -5.94 -23.03 3.70
CA ARG A 50 -4.74 -23.68 3.15
C ARG A 50 -3.60 -22.70 2.87
N SER A 51 -3.88 -21.41 2.84
CA SER A 51 -2.83 -20.39 2.68
C SER A 51 -1.92 -20.33 3.90
N SER A 52 -0.63 -20.52 3.68
CA SER A 52 0.37 -20.30 4.73
C SER A 52 0.74 -18.83 4.86
N ARG A 53 1.24 -18.46 6.02
CA ARG A 53 1.78 -17.11 6.25
C ARG A 53 2.92 -16.81 5.27
N ALA A 54 3.85 -17.76 5.07
CA ALA A 54 4.95 -17.62 4.12
C ALA A 54 4.46 -17.39 2.68
N THR A 55 3.41 -18.08 2.25
CA THR A 55 2.80 -17.90 0.93
C THR A 55 2.25 -16.49 0.76
N THR A 56 1.52 -15.97 1.75
CA THR A 56 0.98 -14.60 1.71
C THR A 56 2.11 -13.56 1.61
N TYR A 57 3.15 -13.69 2.42
CA TYR A 57 4.29 -12.76 2.39
C TYR A 57 5.05 -12.82 1.06
N ASN A 58 5.28 -14.02 0.52
CA ASN A 58 5.93 -14.20 -0.78
C ASN A 58 5.07 -13.61 -1.91
N ASN A 59 3.76 -13.81 -1.89
CA ASN A 59 2.85 -13.24 -2.86
C ASN A 59 2.84 -11.71 -2.82
N LEU A 60 2.82 -11.12 -1.63
CA LEU A 60 2.90 -9.66 -1.48
C LEU A 60 4.20 -9.11 -2.06
N ARG A 61 5.33 -9.74 -1.77
CA ARG A 61 6.64 -9.36 -2.32
C ARG A 61 6.65 -9.41 -3.85
N ASP A 62 6.13 -10.49 -4.44
CA ASP A 62 6.08 -10.64 -5.89
C ASP A 62 5.15 -9.59 -6.53
N MET A 63 4.02 -9.31 -5.89
CA MET A 63 3.05 -8.30 -6.34
C MET A 63 3.62 -6.87 -6.24
N VAL A 64 4.39 -6.57 -5.21
CA VAL A 64 5.12 -5.29 -5.09
C VAL A 64 6.16 -5.15 -6.21
N ARG A 65 6.94 -6.18 -6.46
CA ARG A 65 7.93 -6.19 -7.56
C ARG A 65 7.28 -6.03 -8.93
N ALA A 66 6.10 -6.59 -9.12
CA ALA A 66 5.34 -6.47 -10.36
C ALA A 66 4.61 -5.12 -10.50
N GLY A 67 4.62 -4.27 -9.50
CA GLY A 67 3.96 -2.97 -9.51
C GLY A 67 2.44 -3.02 -9.29
N LEU A 68 1.90 -4.16 -8.84
CA LEU A 68 0.47 -4.33 -8.56
C LEU A 68 0.06 -3.82 -7.19
N VAL A 69 0.98 -3.86 -6.25
CA VAL A 69 0.77 -3.48 -4.85
C VAL A 69 1.90 -2.54 -4.44
N ARG A 70 1.57 -1.53 -3.67
CA ARG A 70 2.54 -0.63 -3.04
C ARG A 70 2.80 -1.05 -1.61
N GLU A 71 4.05 -0.98 -1.21
CA GLU A 71 4.49 -1.13 0.16
C GLU A 71 4.80 0.25 0.74
N VAL A 72 4.15 0.58 1.85
CA VAL A 72 4.40 1.81 2.59
C VAL A 72 5.20 1.45 3.85
N ALA A 73 6.45 1.83 3.85
CA ALA A 73 7.34 1.63 5.01
C ALA A 73 7.00 2.61 6.12
N VAL A 74 6.78 2.08 7.32
CA VAL A 74 6.52 2.85 8.53
C VAL A 74 7.64 2.60 9.51
N GLU A 75 8.42 3.63 9.82
CA GLU A 75 9.57 3.53 10.71
C GLU A 75 9.19 2.96 12.08
N GLY A 76 9.92 1.93 12.53
CA GLY A 76 9.66 1.25 13.79
C GLY A 76 8.37 0.43 13.87
N ARG A 77 7.67 0.25 12.74
CA ARG A 77 6.40 -0.49 12.65
C ARG A 77 6.40 -1.43 11.45
N ALA A 78 5.43 -2.35 11.40
CA ALA A 78 5.22 -3.20 10.24
C ALA A 78 4.84 -2.37 9.00
N ALA A 79 5.38 -2.74 7.85
CA ALA A 79 5.00 -2.16 6.56
C ALA A 79 3.52 -2.37 6.26
N ARG A 80 2.93 -1.43 5.55
CA ARG A 80 1.54 -1.48 5.11
C ARG A 80 1.45 -1.57 3.60
N PHE A 81 0.33 -2.05 3.09
CA PHE A 81 0.15 -2.35 1.67
C PHE A 81 -1.10 -1.69 1.10
N ASP A 82 -1.03 -1.37 -0.18
CA ASP A 82 -2.08 -0.69 -0.92
C ASP A 82 -2.09 -1.17 -2.37
N ALA A 83 -3.27 -1.45 -2.92
CA ALA A 83 -3.46 -1.89 -4.30
C ALA A 83 -4.07 -0.80 -5.20
N LYS A 84 -4.18 0.43 -4.73
CA LYS A 84 -4.75 1.51 -5.52
C LYS A 84 -3.84 1.90 -6.68
N ASP A 85 -4.41 1.91 -7.87
CA ASP A 85 -3.73 2.27 -9.11
C ASP A 85 -3.54 3.80 -9.26
N MET A 86 -4.27 4.60 -8.49
CA MET A 86 -4.14 6.06 -8.51
C MET A 86 -2.96 6.52 -7.68
N ARG A 87 -2.14 7.37 -8.28
CA ARG A 87 -1.06 8.07 -7.56
C ARG A 87 -1.63 8.88 -6.41
N HIS A 88 -1.06 8.73 -5.25
CA HIS A 88 -1.42 9.50 -4.06
C HIS A 88 -0.21 9.64 -3.15
N HIS A 89 -0.23 10.67 -2.32
CA HIS A 89 0.71 10.82 -1.22
C HIS A 89 0.16 10.12 0.03
N HIS A 90 0.98 9.99 1.06
CA HIS A 90 0.59 9.33 2.30
C HIS A 90 0.78 10.24 3.51
N PHE A 91 -0.08 10.10 4.50
CA PHE A 91 0.09 10.65 5.82
C PHE A 91 0.22 9.51 6.85
N ILE A 92 1.28 9.54 7.64
CA ILE A 92 1.56 8.53 8.66
C ILE A 92 1.44 9.18 10.04
N CYS A 93 0.55 8.62 10.87
CA CYS A 93 0.40 9.08 12.24
C CYS A 93 1.49 8.51 13.15
N ASP A 94 2.26 9.38 13.77
CA ASP A 94 3.34 8.99 14.68
C ASP A 94 2.84 8.29 15.95
N ARG A 95 1.60 8.58 16.36
CA ARG A 95 1.02 8.00 17.58
C ARG A 95 0.38 6.64 17.35
N CYS A 96 -0.56 6.52 16.42
CA CYS A 96 -1.30 5.27 16.20
C CYS A 96 -0.78 4.45 15.02
N GLY A 97 0.12 4.99 14.21
CA GLY A 97 0.68 4.33 13.04
C GLY A 97 -0.28 4.23 11.85
N ASN A 98 -1.45 4.87 11.93
CA ASN A 98 -2.40 4.86 10.81
C ASN A 98 -1.80 5.52 9.58
N VAL A 99 -2.05 4.92 8.41
CA VAL A 99 -1.63 5.43 7.11
C VAL A 99 -2.87 5.86 6.35
N GLU A 100 -2.90 7.12 5.94
CA GLU A 100 -3.99 7.73 5.19
C GLU A 100 -3.51 8.15 3.81
N ASP A 101 -4.37 8.01 2.79
CA ASP A 101 -4.11 8.56 1.46
C ASP A 101 -4.29 10.07 1.49
N MET A 102 -3.32 10.76 0.91
CA MET A 102 -3.38 12.20 0.66
C MET A 102 -3.53 12.44 -0.83
N GLU A 103 -4.34 13.41 -1.18
CA GLU A 103 -4.57 13.79 -2.57
C GLU A 103 -3.24 14.08 -3.28
N TRP A 104 -3.12 13.59 -4.53
CA TRP A 104 -1.94 13.82 -5.34
C TRP A 104 -1.84 15.29 -5.76
N TYR A 105 -0.65 15.84 -5.66
CA TYR A 105 -0.28 17.10 -6.31
C TYR A 105 1.17 17.02 -6.81
N ASP A 106 1.48 17.78 -7.84
CA ASP A 106 2.82 17.78 -8.40
C ASP A 106 3.81 18.52 -7.49
N VAL A 107 4.91 17.86 -7.19
CA VAL A 107 6.02 18.51 -6.45
C VAL A 107 6.70 19.52 -7.35
N PRO A 108 6.92 20.78 -6.92
CA PRO A 108 7.61 21.77 -7.72
C PRO A 108 8.98 21.31 -8.19
N ARG A 109 9.25 21.41 -9.49
CA ARG A 109 10.54 20.99 -10.08
C ARG A 109 11.79 21.58 -9.44
N PRO A 110 11.82 22.84 -8.98
CA PRO A 110 12.99 23.38 -8.30
C PRO A 110 13.46 22.58 -7.09
N ALA A 111 12.53 21.93 -6.37
CA ALA A 111 12.86 21.03 -5.28
C ALA A 111 13.61 19.77 -5.75
N LEU A 112 13.57 19.45 -7.02
CA LEU A 112 14.19 18.29 -7.64
C LEU A 112 15.56 18.59 -8.28
N GLY A 113 16.00 19.84 -8.28
CA GLY A 113 17.28 20.29 -8.86
C GLY A 113 18.51 19.55 -8.31
N SER A 114 18.43 19.04 -7.07
CA SER A 114 19.50 18.26 -6.42
C SER A 114 19.66 16.85 -6.96
N LEU A 115 18.77 16.38 -7.83
CA LEU A 115 18.83 15.04 -8.39
C LEU A 115 19.96 14.85 -9.42
N GLY A 116 20.57 15.92 -9.89
CA GLY A 116 21.67 15.89 -10.85
C GLY A 116 21.27 15.25 -12.18
N LYS A 117 22.04 14.27 -12.65
CA LYS A 117 21.80 13.57 -13.92
C LYS A 117 20.79 12.41 -13.81
N ARG A 118 20.12 12.25 -12.67
CA ARG A 118 19.16 11.16 -12.46
C ARG A 118 17.87 11.40 -13.24
N ILE A 119 17.29 10.32 -13.75
CA ILE A 119 15.98 10.34 -14.40
C ILE A 119 14.93 10.01 -13.35
N LEU A 120 14.09 11.01 -13.02
CA LEU A 120 12.99 10.84 -12.09
C LEU A 120 11.79 10.21 -12.81
N ARG A 121 11.33 9.08 -12.30
CA ARG A 121 10.09 8.44 -12.77
C ARG A 121 8.90 8.84 -11.92
N GLU A 122 9.11 8.89 -10.63
CA GLU A 122 8.03 9.11 -9.65
C GLU A 122 8.58 9.85 -8.44
N CYS A 123 7.73 10.67 -7.83
CA CYS A 123 8.00 11.33 -6.56
C CYS A 123 6.76 11.16 -5.69
N GLU A 124 6.94 10.73 -4.47
CA GLU A 124 5.89 10.58 -3.47
C GLU A 124 6.28 11.38 -2.23
N LEU A 125 5.30 12.03 -1.62
CA LEU A 125 5.46 12.71 -0.34
C LEU A 125 4.85 11.88 0.78
N ILE A 126 5.58 11.76 1.87
CA ILE A 126 5.09 11.15 3.09
C ILE A 126 5.06 12.23 4.16
N PHE A 127 3.84 12.56 4.59
CA PHE A 127 3.61 13.49 5.69
C PHE A 127 3.59 12.71 7.00
N ARG A 128 4.25 13.21 8.03
CA ARG A 128 4.29 12.59 9.35
C ARG A 128 3.79 13.56 10.41
N GLY A 129 2.99 13.06 11.32
CA GLY A 129 2.43 13.89 12.39
C GLY A 129 1.33 13.15 13.14
N LEU A 130 0.29 13.85 13.55
CA LEU A 130 -0.86 13.27 14.23
C LEU A 130 -2.07 13.26 13.32
N CYS A 131 -2.72 12.10 13.17
CA CYS A 131 -4.00 12.01 12.47
C CYS A 131 -5.09 12.80 13.22
N THR A 132 -6.20 13.06 12.55
CA THR A 132 -7.31 13.85 13.11
C THR A 132 -7.75 13.35 14.47
N LYS A 133 -7.87 12.04 14.67
CA LYS A 133 -8.26 11.43 15.96
C LYS A 133 -7.23 11.69 17.06
N CYS A 134 -5.95 11.48 16.76
CA CYS A 134 -4.87 11.68 17.72
C CYS A 134 -4.64 13.15 18.04
N ALA A 135 -4.81 14.05 17.08
CA ALA A 135 -4.72 15.49 17.27
C ALA A 135 -5.83 16.00 18.18
N ARG A 136 -7.06 15.53 17.99
CA ARG A 136 -8.21 15.87 18.88
C ARG A 136 -7.97 15.42 20.32
N ARG A 137 -7.42 14.22 20.53
CA ARG A 137 -7.07 13.72 21.89
C ARG A 137 -5.99 14.57 22.55
N ARG A 138 -5.09 15.20 21.77
CA ARG A 138 -4.10 16.14 22.30
C ARG A 138 -4.74 17.47 22.75
N ALA A 139 -5.72 17.96 22.01
CA ALA A 139 -6.41 19.22 22.29
C ALA A 139 -7.35 19.14 23.51
N SER A 140 -7.80 17.93 23.91
CA SER A 140 -8.71 17.69 25.04
C SER A 140 -8.01 17.43 26.38
N ARG A 141 -6.69 17.59 26.46
CA ARG A 141 -5.90 17.45 27.69
C ARG A 141 -5.55 18.81 28.30
#